data_1d465eac48925c9393186f441a27a2ef
#
_entry.id   1d465eac48925c9393186f441a27a2ef
#
_cell.length_a   1.000
_cell.length_b   1.000
_cell.length_c   1.000
_cell.angle_alpha   90.00
_cell.angle_beta   90.00
_cell.angle_gamma   90.00
#
_symmetry.space_group_name_H-M   'P 1'
#
loop_
_entity.id
_entity.type
_entity.pdbx_description
1 polymer ?
#
loop_
_entity_poly.entity_id
_entity_poly.type
_entity_poly.pdbx_seq_one_letter_code
_entity_poly.pdbx_strand_id
1 'polypeptide(L)'
;NLTFQTGYSWTKTQQVTGIGRFIAEGWESNFYQFRGRYKDWFGQVFYNTSNSGKTRNYNIGQLINDQSSNLGAQIQNEFFIPQINTEVTWGFDYSKTMPKTFGSILNDGPNGYDEDGDNALLQSDGIDNNLDGVIDDDFDGTDEPDEYSEVEANEYGLYFQSKTDLLGNEKWELIAAARLDHHDQLDEGLQFGPKVGINYSPNEQSTWRLTYGLAYNTPTITTLYTDLYYGKQQIFDVFLRGNKDGTPYARVPESGGTYYVDDVSYEYSVNPMGPGYW
;
A
#
# COMPACT_ATOMS: atom_id res chain seq x y z
N ASN A 1 9.07 -30.07 8.55
CA ASN A 1 8.29 -29.35 9.57
C ASN A 1 7.14 -28.63 8.90
N LEU A 2 5.95 -28.75 9.50
CA LEU A 2 4.76 -27.98 9.12
C LEU A 2 4.29 -27.17 10.31
N THR A 3 3.90 -25.93 10.08
CA THR A 3 3.42 -25.03 11.13
C THR A 3 2.17 -24.33 10.63
N PHE A 4 1.13 -24.34 11.44
CA PHE A 4 -0.05 -23.51 11.26
C PHE A 4 -0.10 -22.50 12.41
N GLN A 5 -0.34 -21.24 12.09
CA GLN A 5 -0.50 -20.16 13.07
C GLN A 5 -1.75 -19.34 12.71
N THR A 6 -2.45 -18.91 13.71
CA THR A 6 -3.58 -18.00 13.59
C THR A 6 -3.59 -17.04 14.76
N GLY A 7 -4.12 -15.88 14.55
CA GLY A 7 -4.30 -14.90 15.62
C GLY A 7 -5.47 -13.96 15.32
N TYR A 8 -6.01 -13.45 16.40
CA TYR A 8 -7.09 -12.47 16.40
C TYR A 8 -6.71 -11.32 17.32
N SER A 9 -6.99 -10.10 16.90
CA SER A 9 -6.92 -8.93 17.74
C SER A 9 -8.17 -8.09 17.63
N TRP A 10 -8.56 -7.51 18.74
CA TRP A 10 -9.64 -6.54 18.83
C TRP A 10 -9.11 -5.29 19.52
N THR A 11 -9.44 -4.11 19.00
CA THR A 11 -8.87 -2.86 19.48
C THR A 11 -9.95 -1.83 19.73
N LYS A 12 -9.85 -1.16 20.88
CA LYS A 12 -10.57 0.06 21.19
C LYS A 12 -9.59 1.09 21.75
N THR A 13 -9.26 2.11 20.95
CA THR A 13 -8.25 3.11 21.31
C THR A 13 -8.39 4.38 20.47
N GLN A 14 -7.66 5.42 20.86
CA GLN A 14 -7.41 6.57 20.00
C GLN A 14 -6.06 6.38 19.32
N GLN A 15 -6.02 6.59 18.03
CA GLN A 15 -4.81 6.52 17.21
C GLN A 15 -4.52 7.88 16.58
N VAL A 16 -3.25 8.25 16.57
CA VAL A 16 -2.74 9.39 15.81
C VAL A 16 -1.86 8.83 14.69
N THR A 17 -2.24 9.08 13.48
CA THR A 17 -1.54 8.64 12.27
C THR A 17 -1.03 9.85 11.48
N GLY A 18 -0.25 9.64 10.44
CA GLY A 18 0.17 10.70 9.52
C GLY A 18 -0.99 11.41 8.80
N ILE A 19 -2.14 10.74 8.69
CA ILE A 19 -3.34 11.25 8.01
C ILE A 19 -4.42 11.77 8.95
N GLY A 20 -4.22 11.72 10.26
CA GLY A 20 -5.17 12.28 11.22
C GLY A 20 -5.28 11.51 12.52
N ARG A 21 -6.25 11.91 13.32
CA ARG A 21 -6.61 11.28 14.59
C ARG A 21 -7.91 10.49 14.43
N PHE A 22 -7.89 9.23 14.87
CA PHE A 22 -9.01 8.32 14.76
C PHE A 22 -9.39 7.72 16.12
N ILE A 23 -10.66 7.45 16.30
CA ILE A 23 -11.18 6.65 17.41
C ILE A 23 -11.44 5.26 16.83
N ALA A 24 -10.52 4.32 17.08
CA ALA A 24 -10.77 2.93 16.78
C ALA A 24 -11.74 2.35 17.82
N GLU A 25 -12.86 1.83 17.35
CA GLU A 25 -13.89 1.21 18.19
C GLU A 25 -14.31 -0.13 17.59
N GLY A 26 -13.75 -1.20 18.15
CA GLY A 26 -14.02 -2.55 17.67
C GLY A 26 -13.26 -2.90 16.41
N TRP A 27 -12.07 -2.33 16.18
CA TRP A 27 -11.21 -2.76 15.09
C TRP A 27 -10.73 -4.18 15.32
N GLU A 28 -11.02 -5.05 14.37
CA GLU A 28 -10.66 -6.46 14.38
C GLU A 28 -9.62 -6.75 13.31
N SER A 29 -8.66 -7.61 13.66
CA SER A 29 -7.71 -8.15 12.68
C SER A 29 -7.50 -9.63 12.93
N ASN A 30 -7.51 -10.40 11.85
CA ASN A 30 -7.23 -11.84 11.88
C ASN A 30 -6.06 -12.14 10.96
N PHE A 31 -5.27 -13.12 11.34
CA PHE A 31 -4.31 -13.72 10.44
C PHE A 31 -4.35 -15.25 10.49
N TYR A 32 -4.08 -15.84 9.36
CA TYR A 32 -3.93 -17.28 9.18
C TYR A 32 -2.66 -17.51 8.39
N GLN A 33 -1.78 -18.35 8.88
CA GLN A 33 -0.53 -18.67 8.22
C GLN A 33 -0.27 -20.16 8.24
N PHE A 34 0.08 -20.70 7.09
CA PHE A 34 0.60 -22.04 6.93
C PHE A 34 1.99 -21.97 6.32
N ARG A 35 2.96 -22.64 6.96
CA ARG A 35 4.33 -22.71 6.46
C ARG A 35 4.88 -24.12 6.60
N GLY A 36 5.73 -24.49 5.65
CA GLY A 36 6.37 -25.77 5.62
C GLY A 36 7.84 -25.67 5.24
N ARG A 37 8.65 -26.54 5.83
CA ARG A 37 10.03 -26.76 5.40
C ARG A 37 10.28 -28.25 5.20
N TYR A 38 10.77 -28.60 4.04
CA TYR A 38 11.18 -29.98 3.72
C TYR A 38 12.51 -29.94 2.96
N LYS A 39 13.56 -30.50 3.58
CA LYS A 39 14.94 -30.37 3.09
C LYS A 39 15.27 -28.89 2.87
N ASP A 40 15.67 -28.56 1.65
CA ASP A 40 16.11 -27.25 1.22
C ASP A 40 14.95 -26.38 0.66
N TRP A 41 13.73 -26.91 0.75
CA TRP A 41 12.52 -26.19 0.35
C TRP A 41 11.82 -25.56 1.53
N PHE A 42 11.43 -24.30 1.37
CA PHE A 42 10.56 -23.55 2.25
C PHE A 42 9.37 -23.04 1.47
N GLY A 43 8.19 -23.07 2.06
CA GLY A 43 6.99 -22.48 1.50
C GLY A 43 6.09 -21.95 2.60
N GLN A 44 5.41 -20.86 2.30
CA GLN A 44 4.38 -20.28 3.18
C GLN A 44 3.24 -19.68 2.39
N VAL A 45 2.06 -19.70 3.00
CA VAL A 45 0.89 -18.95 2.57
C VAL A 45 0.31 -18.28 3.81
N PHE A 46 -0.09 -17.03 3.69
CA PHE A 46 -0.77 -16.31 4.75
C PHE A 46 -1.97 -15.53 4.20
N TYR A 47 -2.96 -15.36 5.05
CA TYR A 47 -4.14 -14.58 4.75
C TYR A 47 -4.47 -13.70 5.97
N ASN A 48 -4.54 -12.40 5.74
CA ASN A 48 -4.88 -11.41 6.76
C ASN A 48 -6.20 -10.75 6.40
N THR A 49 -6.99 -10.43 7.41
CA THR A 49 -8.22 -9.65 7.26
C THR A 49 -8.28 -8.54 8.29
N SER A 50 -8.90 -7.44 7.94
CA SER A 50 -9.25 -6.36 8.85
C SER A 50 -10.73 -6.03 8.79
N ASN A 51 -11.27 -5.50 9.88
CA ASN A 51 -12.60 -4.91 9.97
C ASN A 51 -12.52 -3.74 10.94
N SER A 52 -12.80 -2.55 10.45
CA SER A 52 -12.69 -1.32 11.23
C SER A 52 -13.73 -1.15 12.33
N GLY A 53 -14.78 -1.98 12.34
CA GLY A 53 -15.88 -1.87 13.30
C GLY A 53 -16.59 -0.51 13.19
N LYS A 54 -16.60 0.24 14.30
CA LYS A 54 -17.17 1.61 14.38
C LYS A 54 -16.08 2.67 14.48
N THR A 55 -14.97 2.47 13.81
CA THR A 55 -13.87 3.44 13.78
C THR A 55 -14.28 4.69 13.06
N ARG A 56 -13.88 5.86 13.58
CA ARG A 56 -14.24 7.15 13.01
C ARG A 56 -13.13 8.18 13.14
N ASN A 57 -13.16 9.16 12.25
CA ASN A 57 -12.31 10.33 12.35
C ASN A 57 -12.68 11.13 13.61
N TYR A 58 -11.68 11.50 14.42
CA TYR A 58 -11.88 12.20 15.68
C TYR A 58 -12.47 13.61 15.50
N ASN A 59 -12.09 14.31 14.42
CA ASN A 59 -12.41 15.71 14.23
C ASN A 59 -13.81 15.92 13.63
N ILE A 60 -14.18 15.09 12.66
CA ILE A 60 -15.39 15.24 11.86
C ILE A 60 -16.46 14.18 12.18
N GLY A 61 -16.09 13.12 12.92
CA GLY A 61 -17.00 12.03 13.29
C GLY A 61 -17.30 11.03 12.20
N GLN A 62 -16.82 11.24 10.96
CA GLN A 62 -17.04 10.37 9.83
C GLN A 62 -16.56 8.94 10.13
N LEU A 63 -17.37 7.96 9.78
CA LEU A 63 -17.02 6.54 9.88
C LEU A 63 -15.92 6.21 8.88
N ILE A 64 -15.03 5.35 9.32
CA ILE A 64 -13.96 4.77 8.50
C ILE A 64 -14.28 3.31 8.33
N ASN A 65 -14.69 2.94 7.15
CA ASN A 65 -14.97 1.55 6.80
C ASN A 65 -13.69 0.90 6.25
N ASP A 66 -13.35 -0.26 6.77
CA ASP A 66 -12.27 -1.10 6.24
C ASP A 66 -12.63 -2.56 6.48
N GLN A 67 -12.81 -3.31 5.40
CA GLN A 67 -13.01 -4.75 5.38
C GLN A 67 -11.97 -5.41 4.46
N SER A 68 -10.76 -4.88 4.50
CA SER A 68 -9.68 -5.28 3.62
C SER A 68 -9.13 -6.66 3.95
N SER A 69 -8.53 -7.28 2.95
CA SER A 69 -7.81 -8.53 3.12
C SER A 69 -6.52 -8.56 2.28
N ASN A 70 -5.60 -9.41 2.71
CA ASN A 70 -4.34 -9.61 2.00
C ASN A 70 -3.98 -11.09 2.00
N LEU A 71 -3.66 -11.63 0.83
CA LEU A 71 -3.15 -12.98 0.62
C LEU A 71 -1.70 -12.91 0.18
N GLY A 72 -0.82 -13.65 0.85
CA GLY A 72 0.57 -13.79 0.43
C GLY A 72 1.00 -15.24 0.33
N ALA A 73 1.85 -15.54 -0.63
CA ALA A 73 2.46 -16.85 -0.81
C ALA A 73 3.93 -16.70 -1.15
N GLN A 74 4.74 -17.61 -0.67
CA GLN A 74 6.18 -17.66 -0.95
C GLN A 74 6.64 -19.09 -1.10
N ILE A 75 7.55 -19.32 -2.04
CA ILE A 75 8.31 -20.56 -2.16
C ILE A 75 9.78 -20.21 -2.33
N GLN A 76 10.64 -20.95 -1.64
CA GLN A 76 12.09 -20.76 -1.68
C GLN A 76 12.79 -22.11 -1.70
N ASN A 77 13.93 -22.17 -2.38
CA ASN A 77 14.81 -23.30 -2.35
C ASN A 77 16.28 -22.84 -2.18
N GLU A 78 17.04 -23.63 -1.46
CA GLU A 78 18.47 -23.42 -1.21
C GLU A 78 19.22 -24.65 -1.70
N PHE A 79 20.36 -24.45 -2.36
CA PHE A 79 21.24 -25.54 -2.76
C PHE A 79 22.70 -25.09 -2.85
N PHE A 80 23.60 -26.05 -2.70
CA PHE A 80 25.03 -25.80 -2.75
C PHE A 80 25.63 -26.37 -4.05
N ILE A 81 26.51 -25.60 -4.70
CA ILE A 81 27.25 -25.99 -5.91
C ILE A 81 28.72 -26.21 -5.53
N PRO A 82 29.15 -27.47 -5.29
CA PRO A 82 30.50 -27.77 -4.78
C PRO A 82 31.62 -27.31 -5.72
N GLN A 83 31.39 -27.34 -7.03
CA GLN A 83 32.40 -27.04 -8.06
C GLN A 83 32.94 -25.62 -8.00
N ILE A 84 32.10 -24.69 -7.49
CA ILE A 84 32.42 -23.26 -7.37
C ILE A 84 32.27 -22.75 -5.97
N ASN A 85 32.10 -23.65 -5.00
CA ASN A 85 31.93 -23.36 -3.59
C ASN A 85 30.89 -22.26 -3.34
N THR A 86 29.69 -22.45 -3.89
CA THR A 86 28.62 -21.44 -3.91
C THR A 86 27.35 -21.99 -3.31
N GLU A 87 26.81 -21.28 -2.33
CA GLU A 87 25.44 -21.41 -1.85
C GLU A 87 24.51 -20.56 -2.71
N VAL A 88 23.40 -21.12 -3.15
CA VAL A 88 22.40 -20.45 -3.96
C VAL A 88 21.06 -20.53 -3.28
N THR A 89 20.41 -19.39 -3.16
CA THR A 89 19.02 -19.26 -2.71
C THR A 89 18.22 -18.61 -3.84
N TRP A 90 17.09 -19.17 -4.17
CA TRP A 90 16.13 -18.55 -5.09
C TRP A 90 14.72 -18.74 -4.56
N GLY A 91 13.82 -17.87 -4.96
CA GLY A 91 12.42 -17.97 -4.54
C GLY A 91 11.51 -17.07 -5.35
N PHE A 92 10.24 -17.34 -5.15
CA PHE A 92 9.14 -16.59 -5.75
C PHE A 92 8.18 -16.16 -4.64
N ASP A 93 7.75 -14.90 -4.70
CA ASP A 93 6.73 -14.33 -3.84
C ASP A 93 5.52 -13.92 -4.66
N TYR A 94 4.36 -14.03 -4.06
CA TYR A 94 3.11 -13.48 -4.56
C TYR A 94 2.38 -12.77 -3.42
N SER A 95 1.85 -11.60 -3.68
CA SER A 95 0.97 -10.87 -2.78
C SER A 95 -0.25 -10.36 -3.54
N LYS A 96 -1.44 -10.55 -2.97
CA LYS A 96 -2.68 -9.95 -3.45
C LYS A 96 -3.25 -9.10 -2.33
N THR A 97 -3.35 -7.80 -2.56
CA THR A 97 -4.01 -6.86 -1.65
C THR A 97 -5.40 -6.56 -2.17
N MET A 98 -6.39 -6.79 -1.34
CA MET A 98 -7.81 -6.62 -1.65
C MET A 98 -8.42 -5.64 -0.62
N PRO A 99 -8.22 -4.33 -0.80
CA PRO A 99 -8.84 -3.34 0.06
C PRO A 99 -10.34 -3.31 -0.20
N LYS A 100 -11.10 -2.95 0.82
CA LYS A 100 -12.52 -2.72 0.76
C LYS A 100 -12.88 -1.64 1.77
N THR A 101 -12.88 -0.41 1.32
CA THR A 101 -13.06 0.76 2.19
C THR A 101 -14.34 1.54 1.91
N PHE A 102 -15.12 1.14 0.92
CA PHE A 102 -16.40 1.75 0.56
C PHE A 102 -16.30 3.27 0.41
N GLY A 103 -15.26 3.75 -0.26
CA GLY A 103 -14.99 5.17 -0.45
C GLY A 103 -14.51 5.93 0.78
N SER A 104 -14.49 5.32 1.96
CA SER A 104 -14.12 6.05 3.20
C SER A 104 -12.62 6.33 3.36
N ILE A 105 -11.75 5.63 2.61
CA ILE A 105 -10.29 5.80 2.64
C ILE A 105 -9.71 5.83 1.24
N LEU A 106 -10.16 4.94 0.36
CA LEU A 106 -9.67 4.79 -1.01
C LEU A 106 -10.77 5.18 -1.98
N ASN A 107 -10.38 5.48 -3.21
CA ASN A 107 -11.32 5.66 -4.31
C ASN A 107 -11.81 4.27 -4.79
N ASP A 108 -12.57 3.59 -3.95
CA ASP A 108 -13.12 2.25 -4.18
C ASP A 108 -14.64 2.18 -3.95
N GLY A 109 -15.30 3.33 -3.96
CA GLY A 109 -16.72 3.49 -3.79
C GLY A 109 -17.06 4.94 -3.50
N PRO A 110 -18.32 5.28 -3.32
CA PRO A 110 -18.72 6.63 -2.97
C PRO A 110 -18.11 7.04 -1.64
N ASN A 111 -17.35 8.13 -1.67
CA ASN A 111 -16.65 8.62 -0.48
C ASN A 111 -17.55 9.48 0.42
N GLY A 112 -18.82 9.64 0.08
CA GLY A 112 -19.80 10.41 0.81
C GLY A 112 -19.56 11.91 0.73
N TYR A 113 -18.88 12.39 -0.28
CA TYR A 113 -18.58 13.78 -0.51
C TYR A 113 -19.04 14.24 -1.89
N ASP A 114 -19.68 15.41 -1.94
CA ASP A 114 -20.12 16.06 -3.17
C ASP A 114 -18.89 16.57 -3.96
N GLU A 115 -18.32 15.73 -4.83
CA GLU A 115 -17.17 16.08 -5.66
C GLU A 115 -17.57 16.80 -6.97
N ASP A 116 -18.79 16.62 -7.43
CA ASP A 116 -19.33 17.18 -8.67
C ASP A 116 -20.16 18.45 -8.44
N GLY A 117 -20.46 18.79 -7.21
CA GLY A 117 -21.15 20.01 -6.82
C GLY A 117 -22.67 19.93 -6.94
N ASP A 118 -23.24 18.73 -6.97
CA ASP A 118 -24.68 18.53 -7.06
C ASP A 118 -25.42 18.67 -5.72
N ASN A 119 -24.68 18.88 -4.64
CA ASN A 119 -25.13 18.99 -3.24
C ASN A 119 -25.55 17.66 -2.59
N ALA A 120 -25.14 16.52 -3.14
CA ALA A 120 -25.25 15.25 -2.47
C ALA A 120 -24.32 15.21 -1.25
N LEU A 121 -24.88 15.35 -0.07
CA LEU A 121 -24.15 15.42 1.17
C LEU A 121 -23.89 14.01 1.71
N LEU A 122 -22.60 13.62 1.82
CA LEU A 122 -22.15 12.51 2.65
C LEU A 122 -22.91 11.19 2.41
N GLN A 123 -22.76 10.63 1.23
CA GLN A 123 -23.46 9.40 0.84
C GLN A 123 -23.14 8.17 1.71
N SER A 124 -21.97 8.09 2.33
CA SER A 124 -21.57 6.91 3.13
C SER A 124 -21.52 7.16 4.64
N ASP A 125 -22.30 8.11 5.17
CA ASP A 125 -22.31 8.44 6.59
C ASP A 125 -23.30 7.59 7.43
N GLY A 126 -24.08 6.73 6.80
CA GLY A 126 -25.11 5.92 7.44
C GLY A 126 -26.39 6.68 7.70
N ILE A 127 -26.63 7.79 7.01
CA ILE A 127 -27.81 8.65 7.15
C ILE A 127 -28.53 8.69 5.79
N ASP A 128 -29.85 8.60 5.81
CA ASP A 128 -30.69 8.89 4.65
C ASP A 128 -30.77 10.43 4.49
N ASN A 129 -29.87 10.97 3.66
CA ASN A 129 -29.69 12.42 3.52
C ASN A 129 -30.79 13.08 2.69
N ASN A 130 -31.37 12.37 1.73
CA ASN A 130 -32.46 12.85 0.89
C ASN A 130 -33.86 12.52 1.44
N LEU A 131 -33.95 11.68 2.51
CA LEU A 131 -35.17 11.24 3.20
C LEU A 131 -36.11 10.40 2.31
N ASP A 132 -35.58 9.65 1.38
CA ASP A 132 -36.37 8.76 0.51
C ASP A 132 -36.59 7.36 1.09
N GLY A 133 -35.87 7.01 2.16
CA GLY A 133 -35.93 5.75 2.88
C GLY A 133 -34.83 4.77 2.53
N VAL A 134 -33.89 5.16 1.68
CA VAL A 134 -32.65 4.44 1.40
C VAL A 134 -31.49 5.14 2.12
N ILE A 135 -30.62 4.39 2.74
CA ILE A 135 -29.46 4.92 3.46
C ILE A 135 -28.25 4.81 2.53
N ASP A 136 -27.50 5.89 2.39
CA ASP A 136 -26.28 5.95 1.59
C ASP A 136 -26.51 5.59 0.09
N ASP A 137 -27.60 6.07 -0.50
CA ASP A 137 -27.81 6.02 -1.94
C ASP A 137 -27.12 7.19 -2.66
N ASP A 138 -26.85 7.02 -3.93
CA ASP A 138 -26.44 8.15 -4.75
C ASP A 138 -27.66 9.06 -5.04
N PHE A 139 -27.42 10.35 -5.08
CA PHE A 139 -28.46 11.35 -5.30
C PHE A 139 -28.86 11.50 -6.77
N ASP A 140 -28.41 10.62 -7.66
CA ASP A 140 -28.72 10.68 -9.10
C ASP A 140 -30.17 10.30 -9.41
N GLY A 141 -30.93 9.90 -8.38
CA GLY A 141 -32.32 9.48 -8.51
C GLY A 141 -32.51 8.10 -9.10
N THR A 142 -31.45 7.31 -9.13
CA THR A 142 -31.52 5.87 -9.44
C THR A 142 -31.50 5.11 -8.11
N ASP A 143 -32.44 4.17 -7.90
CA ASP A 143 -32.47 3.32 -6.72
C ASP A 143 -31.37 2.20 -6.79
N GLU A 144 -30.32 2.39 -7.60
CA GLU A 144 -29.21 1.47 -7.70
C GLU A 144 -28.15 1.83 -6.65
N PRO A 145 -27.68 0.87 -5.87
CA PRO A 145 -26.62 1.14 -4.91
C PRO A 145 -25.35 1.54 -5.68
N ASP A 146 -24.68 2.56 -5.18
CA ASP A 146 -23.40 3.03 -5.71
C ASP A 146 -22.44 1.85 -5.97
N GLU A 147 -21.92 1.77 -7.19
CA GLU A 147 -21.03 0.68 -7.56
C GLU A 147 -19.75 0.74 -6.75
N TYR A 148 -19.55 -0.28 -5.93
CA TYR A 148 -18.28 -0.53 -5.29
C TYR A 148 -17.23 -0.92 -6.35
N SER A 149 -16.22 -0.11 -6.55
CA SER A 149 -15.11 -0.43 -7.44
C SER A 149 -14.07 -1.27 -6.73
N GLU A 150 -13.81 -2.49 -7.22
CA GLU A 150 -12.79 -3.36 -6.66
C GLU A 150 -11.39 -2.85 -7.05
N VAL A 151 -10.73 -2.18 -6.12
CA VAL A 151 -9.32 -1.83 -6.24
C VAL A 151 -8.48 -2.97 -5.68
N GLU A 152 -7.87 -3.75 -6.53
CA GLU A 152 -6.99 -4.84 -6.12
C GLU A 152 -5.58 -4.62 -6.66
N ALA A 153 -4.56 -5.11 -5.94
CA ALA A 153 -3.20 -5.15 -6.44
C ALA A 153 -2.61 -6.56 -6.32
N ASN A 154 -1.98 -6.99 -7.40
CA ASN A 154 -1.21 -8.22 -7.45
C ASN A 154 0.27 -7.88 -7.62
N GLU A 155 1.08 -8.41 -6.73
CA GLU A 155 2.53 -8.27 -6.76
C GLU A 155 3.18 -9.63 -6.93
N TYR A 156 4.16 -9.70 -7.82
CA TYR A 156 4.93 -10.91 -8.10
C TYR A 156 6.40 -10.57 -7.97
N GLY A 157 7.14 -11.37 -7.18
CA GLY A 157 8.56 -11.21 -6.98
C GLY A 157 9.32 -12.49 -7.29
N LEU A 158 10.37 -12.40 -8.10
CA LEU A 158 11.33 -13.46 -8.30
C LEU A 158 12.69 -12.98 -7.79
N TYR A 159 13.32 -13.73 -6.91
CA TYR A 159 14.61 -13.37 -6.37
C TYR A 159 15.63 -14.51 -6.45
N PHE A 160 16.87 -14.10 -6.54
CA PHE A 160 18.03 -14.98 -6.56
C PHE A 160 19.15 -14.36 -5.71
N GLN A 161 19.84 -15.19 -4.96
CA GLN A 161 21.04 -14.82 -4.22
C GLN A 161 22.07 -15.93 -4.32
N SER A 162 23.32 -15.56 -4.52
CA SER A 162 24.46 -16.48 -4.39
C SER A 162 25.46 -15.94 -3.39
N LYS A 163 26.10 -16.86 -2.69
CA LYS A 163 27.20 -16.64 -1.76
C LYS A 163 28.33 -17.59 -2.12
N THR A 164 29.44 -17.04 -2.60
CA THR A 164 30.57 -17.79 -3.13
C THR A 164 31.84 -17.53 -2.34
N ASP A 165 32.48 -18.57 -1.82
CA ASP A 165 33.86 -18.48 -1.33
C ASP A 165 34.83 -18.53 -2.54
N LEU A 166 35.39 -17.39 -2.91
CA LEU A 166 36.17 -17.23 -4.14
C LEU A 166 37.47 -18.04 -4.19
N LEU A 167 38.09 -18.33 -3.07
CA LEU A 167 39.40 -18.96 -3.00
C LEU A 167 39.41 -20.26 -2.19
N GLY A 168 38.23 -20.70 -1.68
CA GLY A 168 38.12 -21.88 -0.84
C GLY A 168 38.88 -21.76 0.51
N ASN A 169 39.10 -20.54 0.99
CA ASN A 169 39.84 -20.26 2.21
C ASN A 169 39.07 -19.38 3.21
N GLU A 170 37.78 -19.20 2.98
CA GLU A 170 36.82 -18.42 3.79
C GLU A 170 37.21 -16.94 3.99
N LYS A 171 38.27 -16.46 3.32
CA LYS A 171 38.73 -15.07 3.47
C LYS A 171 38.02 -14.12 2.50
N TRP A 172 37.66 -14.61 1.32
CA TRP A 172 37.02 -13.82 0.30
C TRP A 172 35.65 -14.41 -0.05
N GLU A 173 34.62 -13.66 0.27
CA GLU A 173 33.23 -14.04 -0.01
C GLU A 173 32.63 -13.04 -0.99
N LEU A 174 32.11 -13.54 -2.11
CA LEU A 174 31.31 -12.78 -3.05
C LEU A 174 29.83 -13.08 -2.81
N ILE A 175 29.03 -12.03 -2.67
CA ILE A 175 27.58 -12.11 -2.61
C ILE A 175 27.02 -11.41 -3.86
N ALA A 176 26.23 -12.12 -4.64
CA ALA A 176 25.47 -11.54 -5.75
C ALA A 176 23.98 -11.86 -5.55
N ALA A 177 23.14 -10.86 -5.70
CA ALA A 177 21.69 -11.01 -5.60
C ALA A 177 21.01 -10.19 -6.67
N ALA A 178 19.85 -10.66 -7.10
CA ALA A 178 18.97 -9.95 -8.00
C ALA A 178 17.52 -10.21 -7.61
N ARG A 179 16.68 -9.19 -7.79
CA ARG A 179 15.24 -9.29 -7.60
C ARG A 179 14.54 -8.67 -8.81
N LEU A 180 13.51 -9.36 -9.28
CA LEU A 180 12.58 -8.89 -10.30
C LEU A 180 11.20 -8.83 -9.67
N ASP A 181 10.58 -7.67 -9.71
CA ASP A 181 9.23 -7.47 -9.21
C ASP A 181 8.33 -6.90 -10.30
N HIS A 182 7.07 -7.27 -10.23
CA HIS A 182 5.99 -6.74 -11.03
C HIS A 182 4.81 -6.40 -10.13
N HIS A 183 4.25 -5.21 -10.29
CA HIS A 183 3.05 -4.73 -9.62
C HIS A 183 2.04 -4.35 -10.70
N ASP A 184 0.85 -4.96 -10.69
CA ASP A 184 -0.14 -4.80 -11.76
C ASP A 184 -0.77 -3.39 -11.84
N GLN A 185 -0.62 -2.60 -10.77
CA GLN A 185 -1.13 -1.23 -10.71
C GLN A 185 -0.10 -0.18 -11.16
N LEU A 186 1.09 -0.60 -11.59
CA LEU A 186 2.15 0.30 -12.07
C LEU A 186 2.42 0.08 -13.55
N ASP A 187 2.45 1.17 -14.32
CA ASP A 187 2.72 1.15 -15.76
C ASP A 187 4.19 0.81 -16.11
N GLU A 188 5.11 0.94 -15.14
CA GLU A 188 6.55 0.77 -15.36
C GLU A 188 7.02 -0.67 -15.62
N GLY A 189 6.11 -1.66 -15.62
CA GLY A 189 6.42 -3.05 -15.91
C GLY A 189 7.29 -3.73 -14.86
N LEU A 190 8.34 -4.47 -15.32
CA LEU A 190 9.24 -5.20 -14.42
C LEU A 190 10.30 -4.29 -13.80
N GLN A 191 10.42 -4.35 -12.49
CA GLN A 191 11.43 -3.62 -11.73
C GLN A 191 12.59 -4.55 -11.36
N PHE A 192 13.82 -4.14 -11.66
CA PHE A 192 15.02 -4.94 -11.44
C PHE A 192 15.95 -4.34 -10.40
N GLY A 193 16.17 -5.07 -9.31
CA GLY A 193 17.03 -4.69 -8.19
C GLY A 193 18.27 -5.57 -8.03
N PRO A 194 19.40 -5.25 -8.68
CA PRO A 194 20.64 -5.98 -8.50
C PRO A 194 21.39 -5.54 -7.25
N LYS A 195 22.10 -6.49 -6.63
CA LYS A 195 23.01 -6.22 -5.51
C LYS A 195 24.26 -7.10 -5.64
N VAL A 196 25.43 -6.51 -5.40
CA VAL A 196 26.70 -7.23 -5.32
C VAL A 196 27.45 -6.77 -4.07
N GLY A 197 28.11 -7.69 -3.41
CA GLY A 197 28.95 -7.39 -2.25
C GLY A 197 30.17 -8.31 -2.21
N ILE A 198 31.29 -7.78 -1.74
CA ILE A 198 32.48 -8.54 -1.49
C ILE A 198 32.90 -8.33 -0.04
N ASN A 199 33.15 -9.43 0.66
CA ASN A 199 33.66 -9.44 2.01
C ASN A 199 35.10 -9.97 1.98
N TYR A 200 35.97 -9.31 2.72
CA TYR A 200 37.35 -9.78 2.92
C TYR A 200 37.65 -9.88 4.41
N SER A 201 37.92 -11.09 4.88
CA SER A 201 38.24 -11.41 6.28
C SER A 201 39.67 -11.92 6.38
N PRO A 202 40.69 -11.04 6.50
CA PRO A 202 42.09 -11.46 6.60
C PRO A 202 42.35 -12.33 7.81
N ASN A 203 41.61 -12.14 8.90
CA ASN A 203 41.69 -12.90 10.15
C ASN A 203 40.34 -12.87 10.86
N GLU A 204 40.18 -13.62 11.94
CA GLU A 204 38.93 -13.72 12.72
C GLU A 204 38.45 -12.41 13.38
N GLN A 205 39.32 -11.41 13.49
CA GLN A 205 39.06 -10.17 14.19
C GLN A 205 38.69 -9.00 13.25
N SER A 206 38.90 -9.15 11.93
CA SER A 206 38.74 -8.06 10.98
C SER A 206 37.99 -8.53 9.74
N THR A 207 36.96 -7.80 9.35
CA THR A 207 36.23 -7.99 8.11
C THR A 207 36.01 -6.67 7.39
N TRP A 208 36.36 -6.60 6.13
CA TRP A 208 36.13 -5.48 5.23
C TRP A 208 35.00 -5.84 4.28
N ARG A 209 34.08 -4.91 4.07
CA ARG A 209 32.93 -5.12 3.20
C ARG A 209 32.77 -3.97 2.22
N LEU A 210 32.61 -4.28 0.96
CA LEU A 210 32.19 -3.37 -0.10
C LEU A 210 30.88 -3.89 -0.72
N THR A 211 29.87 -3.03 -0.81
CA THR A 211 28.59 -3.39 -1.42
C THR A 211 28.11 -2.33 -2.37
N TYR A 212 27.49 -2.77 -3.47
CA TYR A 212 26.74 -1.95 -4.39
C TYR A 212 25.38 -2.59 -4.65
N GLY A 213 24.34 -1.79 -4.74
CA GLY A 213 23.00 -2.29 -5.04
C GLY A 213 22.06 -1.16 -5.42
N LEU A 214 21.08 -1.51 -6.22
CA LEU A 214 19.92 -0.67 -6.52
C LEU A 214 18.73 -1.23 -5.75
N ALA A 215 17.95 -0.34 -5.18
CA ALA A 215 16.69 -0.66 -4.52
C ALA A 215 15.61 0.29 -5.02
N TYR A 216 14.41 -0.21 -5.11
CA TYR A 216 13.22 0.56 -5.40
C TYR A 216 12.18 0.29 -4.31
N ASN A 217 11.24 1.18 -4.20
CA ASN A 217 10.11 1.05 -3.28
C ASN A 217 8.82 1.03 -4.10
N THR A 218 8.07 -0.04 -3.99
CA THR A 218 6.75 -0.14 -4.61
C THR A 218 5.76 0.69 -3.79
N PRO A 219 5.01 1.61 -4.40
CA PRO A 219 3.98 2.34 -3.71
C PRO A 219 2.88 1.38 -3.24
N THR A 220 2.31 1.65 -2.09
CA THR A 220 1.16 0.88 -1.58
C THR A 220 -0.13 1.30 -2.29
N ILE A 221 -1.15 0.45 -2.28
CA ILE A 221 -2.49 0.81 -2.75
C ILE A 221 -2.98 2.10 -2.11
N THR A 222 -2.75 2.28 -0.82
CA THR A 222 -3.10 3.53 -0.13
C THR A 222 -2.40 4.75 -0.75
N THR A 223 -1.15 4.62 -1.16
CA THR A 223 -0.42 5.72 -1.82
C THR A 223 -1.02 6.05 -3.20
N LEU A 224 -1.51 5.04 -3.92
CA LEU A 224 -2.03 5.20 -5.27
C LEU A 224 -3.48 5.69 -5.28
N TYR A 225 -4.32 5.17 -4.39
CA TYR A 225 -5.77 5.29 -4.46
C TYR A 225 -6.43 5.96 -3.23
N THR A 226 -5.67 6.57 -2.32
CA THR A 226 -6.29 7.32 -1.22
C THR A 226 -7.20 8.41 -1.78
N ASP A 227 -8.42 8.47 -1.27
CA ASP A 227 -9.36 9.57 -1.46
C ASP A 227 -10.09 9.80 -0.14
N LEU A 228 -9.48 10.57 0.72
CA LEU A 228 -9.92 10.77 2.09
C LEU A 228 -10.28 12.24 2.31
N TYR A 229 -11.53 12.50 2.65
CA TYR A 229 -11.92 13.80 3.16
C TYR A 229 -11.31 14.05 4.53
N TYR A 230 -10.46 15.06 4.62
CA TYR A 230 -9.75 15.42 5.84
C TYR A 230 -10.57 16.34 6.75
N GLY A 231 -11.46 17.14 6.17
CA GLY A 231 -12.31 18.10 6.85
C GLY A 231 -12.24 19.51 6.27
N LYS A 232 -13.08 20.39 6.82
CA LYS A 232 -13.17 21.79 6.39
C LYS A 232 -12.15 22.65 7.09
N GLN A 233 -11.35 23.38 6.32
CA GLN A 233 -10.42 24.39 6.78
C GLN A 233 -10.92 25.76 6.33
N GLN A 234 -11.55 26.51 7.23
CA GLN A 234 -12.22 27.80 6.94
C GLN A 234 -13.33 27.63 5.88
N ILE A 235 -13.08 28.05 4.62
CA ILE A 235 -14.02 27.96 3.49
C ILE A 235 -13.63 26.86 2.50
N PHE A 236 -12.50 26.16 2.73
CA PHE A 236 -11.99 25.13 1.85
C PHE A 236 -12.22 23.75 2.43
N ASP A 237 -12.63 22.83 1.60
CA ASP A 237 -12.64 21.41 1.90
C ASP A 237 -11.29 20.80 1.51
N VAL A 238 -10.76 19.97 2.39
CA VAL A 238 -9.41 19.41 2.28
C VAL A 238 -9.51 17.91 2.10
N PHE A 239 -8.95 17.44 1.00
CA PHE A 239 -8.84 16.03 0.66
C PHE A 239 -7.38 15.58 0.71
N LEU A 240 -7.18 14.33 1.08
CA LEU A 240 -5.92 13.64 0.90
C LEU A 240 -6.11 12.63 -0.24
N ARG A 241 -5.47 12.87 -1.37
CA ARG A 241 -5.59 12.04 -2.57
C ARG A 241 -4.31 11.31 -2.89
N GLY A 242 -4.44 10.08 -3.35
CA GLY A 242 -3.38 9.29 -3.93
C GLY A 242 -2.95 9.84 -5.29
N ASN A 243 -1.84 9.35 -5.81
CA ASN A 243 -1.32 9.79 -7.09
C ASN A 243 -0.93 8.57 -7.94
N LYS A 244 -1.92 7.89 -8.51
CA LYS A 244 -1.73 6.73 -9.36
C LYS A 244 -0.96 7.08 -10.64
N ASP A 245 -1.32 8.22 -11.25
CA ASP A 245 -0.82 8.59 -12.58
C ASP A 245 0.51 9.33 -12.53
N GLY A 246 1.10 9.50 -11.33
CA GLY A 246 2.39 10.16 -11.15
C GLY A 246 2.39 11.65 -11.53
N THR A 247 1.21 12.24 -11.75
CA THR A 247 1.09 13.64 -12.10
C THR A 247 1.51 14.51 -10.90
N PRO A 248 2.56 15.32 -11.01
CA PRO A 248 2.97 16.13 -9.89
C PRO A 248 1.87 17.16 -9.57
N TYR A 249 1.46 17.24 -8.32
CA TYR A 249 0.59 18.32 -7.86
C TYR A 249 1.25 19.67 -8.17
N ALA A 250 0.62 20.46 -9.02
CA ALA A 250 1.19 21.74 -9.40
C ALA A 250 1.17 22.70 -8.21
N ARG A 251 2.31 23.35 -7.97
CA ARG A 251 2.35 24.50 -7.06
C ARG A 251 1.57 25.63 -7.70
N VAL A 252 0.52 26.12 -7.03
CA VAL A 252 -0.26 27.26 -7.50
C VAL A 252 0.58 28.53 -7.45
N PRO A 253 0.82 29.21 -8.60
CA PRO A 253 1.52 30.49 -8.62
C PRO A 253 0.72 31.58 -7.89
N GLU A 254 1.41 32.57 -7.33
CA GLU A 254 0.77 33.70 -6.65
C GLU A 254 -0.12 34.55 -7.56
N SER A 255 0.07 34.47 -8.87
CA SER A 255 -0.64 35.28 -9.88
C SER A 255 -1.96 34.70 -10.38
N GLY A 256 -2.36 33.52 -9.89
CA GLY A 256 -3.48 32.78 -10.49
C GLY A 256 -3.09 32.14 -11.83
N GLY A 257 -3.95 31.31 -12.40
CA GLY A 257 -3.70 30.64 -13.67
C GLY A 257 -4.62 29.47 -13.93
N THR A 258 -4.21 28.60 -14.83
CA THR A 258 -4.88 27.36 -15.17
C THR A 258 -3.92 26.21 -14.90
N TYR A 259 -4.39 25.16 -14.27
CA TYR A 259 -3.66 23.89 -14.13
C TYR A 259 -4.49 22.76 -14.73
N TYR A 260 -3.83 21.68 -15.07
CA TYR A 260 -4.44 20.51 -15.69
C TYR A 260 -4.28 19.29 -14.80
N VAL A 261 -5.37 18.56 -14.63
CA VAL A 261 -5.41 17.24 -14.04
C VAL A 261 -6.20 16.36 -15.00
N ASP A 262 -5.64 15.26 -15.44
CA ASP A 262 -6.27 14.33 -16.39
C ASP A 262 -6.85 15.00 -17.65
N ASP A 263 -6.08 15.92 -18.28
CA ASP A 263 -6.49 16.72 -19.44
C ASP A 263 -7.66 17.69 -19.17
N VAL A 264 -8.15 17.78 -17.96
CA VAL A 264 -9.16 18.77 -17.55
C VAL A 264 -8.46 20.02 -17.04
N SER A 265 -8.84 21.17 -17.56
CA SER A 265 -8.31 22.46 -17.10
C SER A 265 -9.13 23.01 -15.95
N TYR A 266 -8.42 23.43 -14.89
CA TYR A 266 -9.01 24.11 -13.75
C TYR A 266 -8.48 25.54 -13.67
N GLU A 267 -9.40 26.50 -13.60
CA GLU A 267 -9.05 27.89 -13.35
C GLU A 267 -9.02 28.17 -11.84
N TYR A 268 -7.97 28.83 -11.40
CA TYR A 268 -7.86 29.26 -10.01
C TYR A 268 -7.56 30.75 -9.90
N SER A 269 -8.12 31.40 -8.91
CA SER A 269 -7.80 32.79 -8.57
C SER A 269 -6.62 32.85 -7.62
N VAL A 270 -6.07 34.06 -7.43
CA VAL A 270 -4.99 34.31 -6.46
C VAL A 270 -5.39 33.78 -5.08
N ASN A 271 -4.53 32.96 -4.49
CA ASN A 271 -4.75 32.45 -3.15
C ASN A 271 -4.77 33.63 -2.14
N PRO A 272 -5.90 33.96 -1.51
CA PRO A 272 -5.97 35.06 -0.55
C PRO A 272 -5.17 34.83 0.73
N MET A 273 -4.65 33.62 0.94
CA MET A 273 -3.89 33.19 2.11
C MET A 273 -2.38 33.11 1.88
N GLY A 274 -1.90 33.50 0.68
CA GLY A 274 -0.49 33.43 0.30
C GLY A 274 -0.15 32.17 -0.49
N PRO A 275 1.15 31.98 -0.86
CA PRO A 275 1.59 30.86 -1.66
C PRO A 275 1.34 29.53 -0.93
N GLY A 276 0.64 28.62 -1.58
CA GLY A 276 0.25 27.32 -1.03
C GLY A 276 0.22 26.23 -2.09
N TYR A 277 -0.02 25.01 -1.62
CA TYR A 277 -0.42 23.90 -2.46
C TYR A 277 -1.96 23.76 -2.36
N TRP A 278 -2.60 23.43 -3.46
CA TRP A 278 -4.03 23.14 -3.54
C TRP A 278 -4.20 21.64 -3.75
#